data_bdd180856ff6f325d154144c9916f6eb
#
_entry.id   bdd180856ff6f325d154144c9916f6eb
#
_cell.length_a   1.000
_cell.length_b   1.000
_cell.length_c   1.000
_cell.angle_alpha   90.00
_cell.angle_beta   90.00
_cell.angle_gamma   90.00
#
_symmetry.space_group_name_H-M   'P 1'
#
loop_
_entity.id
_entity.type
_entity.pdbx_description
1 polymer ?
#
loop_
_entity_poly.entity_id
_entity_poly.type
_entity_poly.pdbx_seq_one_letter_code
_entity_poly.pdbx_strand_id
1 'polypeptide(L)'
;MPPRGYHSPMRLPIPTFFAFATLMLMGSLSAIAQTPSLVPTPPQPRACPAEVPAESRCYTGEDGQGAFYWIALPAKWDRGVLVMHAHGGPADTGPAKPERATEDLQRWAITVKAGYAWAGSTYRRGGYGITMAAEDTERLRSIFVQHFGPARRTILHGQSYGGGVASKAAELYATVDGRPGPYDGVLLTSGVLGGGSVAYDFRLDLRVVYQWVCQNHPKADEPQYPLWRGLPMDAKLTRAELAERVDACTGVRKPVAQRTEQQKANLATILNVIRIPEGSLIGHLNWATWLFRDLVQLRLDGRNPFGNVGARYQGSADDAALNA
;
A
#
# COMPACT_ATOMS: atom_id res chain seq x y z
N MET A 1 37.38 50.63 -12.28
CA MET A 1 36.51 51.71 -11.74
C MET A 1 35.93 51.18 -10.41
N PRO A 2 35.93 52.00 -9.34
CA PRO A 2 36.01 51.56 -7.96
C PRO A 2 34.63 51.28 -7.30
N PRO A 3 34.65 50.67 -6.13
CA PRO A 3 33.45 50.33 -5.37
C PRO A 3 33.02 51.47 -4.46
N ARG A 4 31.76 51.57 -4.18
CA ARG A 4 31.13 52.41 -3.12
C ARG A 4 30.22 51.47 -2.33
N GLY A 5 30.11 51.52 -1.00
CA GLY A 5 30.39 52.44 0.05
C GLY A 5 29.40 52.02 1.15
N TYR A 6 29.93 51.60 2.32
CA TYR A 6 29.14 51.24 3.50
C TYR A 6 28.49 52.47 4.11
N HIS A 7 27.20 52.37 4.48
CA HIS A 7 26.57 53.27 5.46
C HIS A 7 26.06 52.48 6.63
N SER A 8 26.57 52.82 7.77
CA SER A 8 26.15 52.35 9.13
C SER A 8 24.79 52.97 9.49
N PRO A 9 23.91 52.26 10.17
CA PRO A 9 22.73 52.84 10.76
C PRO A 9 22.96 53.35 12.19
N MET A 10 22.39 54.51 12.43
CA MET A 10 22.30 55.25 13.67
C MET A 10 21.61 54.49 14.78
N ARG A 11 22.20 54.57 16.02
CA ARG A 11 21.59 54.05 17.25
C ARG A 11 20.60 55.09 17.82
N LEU A 12 19.38 54.67 18.11
CA LEU A 12 18.41 55.40 18.93
C LEU A 12 18.27 54.72 20.30
N PRO A 13 18.03 55.48 21.39
CA PRO A 13 18.01 54.94 22.76
C PRO A 13 16.67 54.25 23.09
N ILE A 14 16.77 53.16 23.85
CA ILE A 14 15.64 52.39 24.36
C ILE A 14 15.19 52.98 25.70
N PRO A 15 13.89 53.26 25.92
CA PRO A 15 13.38 53.57 27.25
C PRO A 15 13.09 52.27 28.01
N THR A 16 13.59 52.22 29.24
CA THR A 16 13.39 51.15 30.19
C THR A 16 11.96 51.20 30.76
N PHE A 17 11.14 50.21 30.42
CA PHE A 17 9.90 49.93 31.12
C PHE A 17 10.06 48.65 31.93
N PHE A 18 9.98 48.77 33.28
CA PHE A 18 9.78 47.63 34.16
C PHE A 18 8.35 47.15 34.04
N ALA A 19 8.15 45.96 33.52
CA ALA A 19 6.89 45.23 33.60
C ALA A 19 7.11 43.91 34.35
N PHE A 20 6.45 43.80 35.50
CA PHE A 20 6.31 42.54 36.23
C PHE A 20 5.58 41.52 35.37
N ALA A 21 6.26 40.52 34.89
CA ALA A 21 5.65 39.38 34.21
C ALA A 21 5.54 38.21 35.19
N THR A 22 4.31 37.93 35.60
CA THR A 22 3.93 36.72 36.35
C THR A 22 4.18 35.51 35.45
N LEU A 23 5.16 34.70 35.80
CA LEU A 23 5.54 33.48 35.09
C LEU A 23 4.51 32.38 35.38
N MET A 24 3.51 32.21 34.52
CA MET A 24 2.70 30.97 34.49
C MET A 24 3.55 29.88 33.88
N LEU A 25 4.01 28.92 34.67
CA LEU A 25 4.59 27.66 34.23
C LEU A 25 3.46 26.79 33.64
N MET A 26 3.18 26.94 32.35
CA MET A 26 2.45 25.91 31.62
C MET A 26 3.45 24.80 31.31
N GLY A 27 3.39 23.74 32.09
CA GLY A 27 4.12 22.51 31.82
C GLY A 27 3.62 21.88 30.48
N SER A 28 4.36 22.12 29.41
CA SER A 28 4.20 21.36 28.18
C SER A 28 4.59 19.91 28.45
N LEU A 29 3.60 19.04 28.62
CA LEU A 29 3.81 17.60 28.55
C LEU A 29 4.23 17.31 27.10
N SER A 30 5.52 17.34 26.83
CA SER A 30 6.09 16.77 25.63
C SER A 30 5.79 15.29 25.67
N ALA A 31 4.88 14.84 24.81
CA ALA A 31 4.72 13.42 24.52
C ALA A 31 6.08 12.94 23.98
N ILE A 32 6.86 12.28 24.80
CA ILE A 32 8.09 11.60 24.39
C ILE A 32 7.62 10.51 23.44
N ALA A 33 7.84 10.72 22.15
CA ALA A 33 7.71 9.66 21.15
C ALA A 33 8.69 8.55 21.59
N GLN A 34 8.15 7.43 22.05
CA GLN A 34 8.96 6.28 22.45
C GLN A 34 9.74 5.84 21.21
N THR A 35 11.06 5.92 21.26
CA THR A 35 11.93 5.29 20.27
C THR A 35 11.61 3.80 20.28
N PRO A 36 11.32 3.17 19.13
CA PRO A 36 11.04 1.74 19.08
C PRO A 36 12.17 0.96 19.78
N SER A 37 11.80 0.04 20.66
CA SER A 37 12.76 -0.87 21.26
C SER A 37 13.40 -1.72 20.16
N LEU A 38 14.73 -1.72 20.08
CA LEU A 38 15.47 -2.54 19.12
C LEU A 38 15.44 -4.04 19.46
N VAL A 39 14.83 -4.39 20.58
CA VAL A 39 14.70 -5.77 21.05
C VAL A 39 13.25 -6.23 20.86
N PRO A 40 13.00 -7.35 20.17
CA PRO A 40 11.65 -7.93 20.07
C PRO A 40 11.06 -8.23 21.45
N THR A 41 9.79 -7.95 21.64
CA THR A 41 9.08 -8.44 22.84
C THR A 41 8.80 -9.92 22.68
N PRO A 42 9.02 -10.76 23.73
CA PRO A 42 8.60 -12.14 23.68
C PRO A 42 7.10 -12.26 23.39
N PRO A 43 6.65 -13.30 22.64
CA PRO A 43 5.23 -13.51 22.37
C PRO A 43 4.41 -13.60 23.66
N GLN A 44 3.46 -12.69 23.85
CA GLN A 44 2.58 -12.65 25.01
C GLN A 44 1.28 -13.37 24.71
N PRO A 45 0.81 -14.28 25.59
CA PRO A 45 -0.49 -14.92 25.43
C PRO A 45 -1.62 -13.91 25.31
N ARG A 46 -2.54 -14.15 24.37
CA ARG A 46 -3.71 -13.32 24.12
C ARG A 46 -4.91 -14.19 23.80
N ALA A 47 -6.10 -13.77 24.17
CA ALA A 47 -7.32 -14.42 23.72
C ALA A 47 -7.39 -14.42 22.19
N CYS A 48 -7.65 -15.58 21.59
CA CYS A 48 -7.83 -15.67 20.14
C CYS A 48 -9.09 -14.91 19.69
N PRO A 49 -9.09 -14.32 18.49
CA PRO A 49 -10.32 -13.84 17.84
C PRO A 49 -11.35 -14.97 17.70
N ALA A 50 -12.63 -14.61 17.68
CA ALA A 50 -13.76 -15.57 17.66
C ALA A 50 -13.76 -16.49 16.41
N GLU A 51 -13.17 -16.06 15.33
CA GLU A 51 -13.06 -16.82 14.08
C GLU A 51 -12.04 -17.97 14.17
N VAL A 52 -11.11 -17.89 15.11
CA VAL A 52 -10.09 -18.91 15.37
C VAL A 52 -10.68 -19.98 16.30
N PRO A 53 -10.38 -21.28 16.12
CA PRO A 53 -10.88 -22.33 17.01
C PRO A 53 -10.56 -22.04 18.49
N ALA A 54 -11.54 -22.21 19.36
CA ALA A 54 -11.47 -21.79 20.78
C ALA A 54 -10.31 -22.44 21.56
N GLU A 55 -9.92 -23.64 21.18
CA GLU A 55 -8.84 -24.42 21.80
C GLU A 55 -7.44 -24.00 21.29
N SER A 56 -7.38 -23.07 20.36
CA SER A 56 -6.10 -22.55 19.83
C SER A 56 -5.41 -21.64 20.85
N ARG A 57 -4.13 -21.47 20.69
CA ARG A 57 -3.32 -20.58 21.52
C ARG A 57 -2.83 -19.41 20.66
N CYS A 58 -3.16 -18.19 21.08
CA CYS A 58 -2.77 -16.99 20.37
C CYS A 58 -1.78 -16.16 21.18
N TYR A 59 -0.90 -15.47 20.46
CA TYR A 59 0.15 -14.64 21.03
C TYR A 59 0.30 -13.36 20.23
N THR A 60 0.68 -12.26 20.89
CA THR A 60 0.98 -10.98 20.27
C THR A 60 2.31 -10.43 20.77
N GLY A 61 2.88 -9.49 20.05
CA GLY A 61 4.08 -8.77 20.45
C GLY A 61 4.53 -7.75 19.42
N GLU A 62 5.70 -7.20 19.65
CA GLU A 62 6.38 -6.26 18.77
C GLU A 62 7.70 -6.84 18.31
N ASP A 63 8.08 -6.55 17.07
CA ASP A 63 9.29 -7.14 16.45
C ASP A 63 10.58 -6.35 16.78
N GLY A 64 10.49 -5.31 17.61
CA GLY A 64 11.60 -4.43 17.96
C GLY A 64 11.98 -3.40 16.89
N GLN A 65 11.31 -3.41 15.74
CA GLN A 65 11.50 -2.44 14.66
C GLN A 65 10.23 -1.62 14.36
N GLY A 66 9.21 -1.76 15.21
CA GLY A 66 7.95 -1.03 15.13
C GLY A 66 6.83 -1.78 14.41
N ALA A 67 6.99 -3.06 14.10
CA ALA A 67 5.91 -3.91 13.64
C ALA A 67 5.29 -4.69 14.79
N PHE A 68 3.96 -4.75 14.82
CA PHE A 68 3.21 -5.64 15.69
C PHE A 68 2.96 -6.98 14.99
N TYR A 69 2.77 -8.03 15.76
CA TYR A 69 2.49 -9.33 15.18
C TYR A 69 1.44 -10.11 15.97
N TRP A 70 0.80 -11.04 15.29
CA TRP A 70 0.03 -12.13 15.87
C TRP A 70 0.60 -13.48 15.45
N ILE A 71 0.53 -14.43 16.37
CA ILE A 71 0.82 -15.85 16.15
C ILE A 71 -0.37 -16.65 16.68
N ALA A 72 -0.86 -17.60 15.89
CA ALA A 72 -1.89 -18.54 16.30
C ALA A 72 -1.41 -19.98 16.09
N LEU A 73 -1.46 -20.77 17.15
CA LEU A 73 -1.13 -22.19 17.12
C LEU A 73 -2.41 -23.00 17.28
N PRO A 74 -2.67 -24.02 16.45
CA PRO A 74 -3.77 -24.94 16.68
C PRO A 74 -3.57 -25.70 18.00
N ALA A 75 -4.65 -26.26 18.56
CA ALA A 75 -4.60 -26.96 19.84
C ALA A 75 -3.50 -28.04 19.91
N LYS A 76 -3.38 -28.82 18.84
CA LYS A 76 -2.36 -29.87 18.70
C LYS A 76 -1.24 -29.42 17.74
N TRP A 77 -0.48 -28.42 18.14
CA TRP A 77 0.68 -28.00 17.38
C TRP A 77 1.85 -28.97 17.56
N ASP A 78 2.19 -29.72 16.52
CA ASP A 78 3.25 -30.73 16.47
C ASP A 78 4.44 -30.30 15.60
N ARG A 79 4.62 -28.98 15.38
CA ARG A 79 5.62 -28.39 14.47
C ARG A 79 5.38 -28.77 13.00
N GLY A 80 4.16 -28.97 12.59
CA GLY A 80 3.79 -29.34 11.22
C GLY A 80 4.05 -28.24 10.20
N VAL A 81 3.01 -27.50 9.81
CA VAL A 81 3.08 -26.42 8.85
C VAL A 81 2.92 -25.07 9.56
N LEU A 82 3.84 -24.15 9.30
CA LEU A 82 3.73 -22.72 9.62
C LEU A 82 3.38 -21.95 8.36
N VAL A 83 2.32 -21.15 8.41
CA VAL A 83 1.97 -20.18 7.36
C VAL A 83 2.38 -18.78 7.83
N MET A 84 3.38 -18.23 7.17
CA MET A 84 3.79 -16.83 7.34
C MET A 84 2.95 -15.97 6.43
N HIS A 85 2.08 -15.16 7.01
CA HIS A 85 1.14 -14.32 6.27
C HIS A 85 1.69 -12.92 6.03
N ALA A 86 1.76 -12.55 4.77
CA ALA A 86 2.03 -11.20 4.31
C ALA A 86 0.72 -10.52 3.90
N HIS A 87 0.28 -9.51 4.66
CA HIS A 87 -1.01 -8.86 4.45
C HIS A 87 -1.08 -8.02 3.17
N GLY A 88 -2.28 -7.90 2.62
CA GLY A 88 -2.57 -7.09 1.44
C GLY A 88 -2.76 -5.62 1.74
N GLY A 89 -2.64 -4.82 0.68
CA GLY A 89 -2.93 -3.38 0.65
C GLY A 89 -2.01 -2.53 1.49
N PRO A 90 -1.59 -1.38 1.01
CA PRO A 90 -1.21 -0.33 1.94
C PRO A 90 -2.50 0.38 2.35
N ALA A 91 -2.94 0.23 3.59
CA ALA A 91 -4.07 0.99 4.07
C ALA A 91 -3.66 2.45 4.32
N ASP A 92 -2.57 2.65 5.06
CA ASP A 92 -2.07 3.95 5.48
C ASP A 92 -0.57 4.11 5.24
N THR A 93 -0.09 5.36 5.29
CA THR A 93 1.34 5.68 5.26
C THR A 93 1.94 5.78 6.65
N GLY A 94 1.11 5.78 7.68
CA GLY A 94 1.48 6.02 9.06
C GLY A 94 2.19 4.85 9.73
N PRO A 95 2.44 4.98 11.04
CA PRO A 95 2.93 3.89 11.87
C PRO A 95 2.02 2.66 11.82
N ALA A 96 2.60 1.51 12.11
CA ALA A 96 1.85 0.27 12.23
C ALA A 96 0.72 0.37 13.28
N LYS A 97 -0.40 -0.29 13.00
CA LYS A 97 -1.55 -0.38 13.90
C LYS A 97 -1.73 -1.84 14.32
N PRO A 98 -1.72 -2.16 15.63
CA PRO A 98 -1.84 -3.54 16.13
C PRO A 98 -3.07 -4.28 15.59
N GLU A 99 -4.20 -3.55 15.40
CA GLU A 99 -5.48 -4.08 14.93
C GLU A 99 -5.36 -4.75 13.56
N ARG A 100 -4.43 -4.29 12.73
CA ARG A 100 -4.24 -4.83 11.38
C ARG A 100 -3.90 -6.31 11.37
N ALA A 101 -3.01 -6.75 12.25
CA ALA A 101 -2.65 -8.17 12.35
C ALA A 101 -3.80 -9.01 12.92
N THR A 102 -4.66 -8.43 13.77
CA THR A 102 -5.88 -9.08 14.26
C THR A 102 -6.87 -9.32 13.11
N GLU A 103 -7.15 -8.31 12.31
CA GLU A 103 -8.04 -8.40 11.14
C GLU A 103 -7.56 -9.48 10.15
N ASP A 104 -6.25 -9.55 9.92
CA ASP A 104 -5.69 -10.58 9.05
C ASP A 104 -5.83 -12.00 9.64
N LEU A 105 -5.62 -12.18 10.95
CA LEU A 105 -5.85 -13.47 11.60
C LEU A 105 -7.33 -13.88 11.53
N GLN A 106 -8.27 -12.96 11.75
CA GLN A 106 -9.70 -13.21 11.61
C GLN A 106 -10.03 -13.67 10.18
N ARG A 107 -9.58 -12.92 9.19
CA ARG A 107 -9.80 -13.21 7.78
C ARG A 107 -9.23 -14.56 7.35
N TRP A 108 -8.07 -14.92 7.87
CA TRP A 108 -7.33 -16.12 7.47
C TRP A 108 -7.37 -17.24 8.54
N ALA A 109 -8.32 -17.17 9.47
CA ALA A 109 -8.52 -18.18 10.52
C ALA A 109 -8.71 -19.59 9.95
N ILE A 110 -9.11 -19.74 8.69
CA ILE A 110 -9.18 -21.00 7.96
C ILE A 110 -7.86 -21.78 8.02
N THR A 111 -6.72 -21.08 8.07
CA THR A 111 -5.38 -21.68 8.20
C THR A 111 -5.26 -22.44 9.52
N VAL A 112 -5.69 -21.81 10.63
CA VAL A 112 -5.64 -22.43 11.95
C VAL A 112 -6.67 -23.56 12.09
N LYS A 113 -7.86 -23.37 11.48
CA LYS A 113 -8.89 -24.43 11.38
C LYS A 113 -8.40 -25.65 10.64
N ALA A 114 -7.53 -25.48 9.65
CA ALA A 114 -6.90 -26.57 8.92
C ALA A 114 -5.75 -27.26 9.69
N GLY A 115 -5.47 -26.84 10.94
CA GLY A 115 -4.42 -27.43 11.77
C GLY A 115 -3.02 -26.86 11.56
N TYR A 116 -2.88 -25.75 10.84
CA TYR A 116 -1.60 -25.08 10.60
C TYR A 116 -1.37 -23.94 11.60
N ALA A 117 -0.13 -23.70 11.98
CA ALA A 117 0.22 -22.47 12.67
C ALA A 117 0.15 -21.30 11.69
N TRP A 118 -0.22 -20.15 12.20
CA TRP A 118 -0.29 -18.90 11.43
C TRP A 118 0.51 -17.80 12.15
N ALA A 119 1.24 -16.98 11.39
CA ALA A 119 1.90 -15.81 11.92
C ALA A 119 1.81 -14.66 10.90
N GLY A 120 1.41 -13.47 11.35
CA GLY A 120 1.25 -12.29 10.51
C GLY A 120 1.78 -11.04 11.18
N SER A 121 2.45 -10.18 10.41
CA SER A 121 3.03 -8.90 10.82
C SER A 121 2.21 -7.74 10.26
N THR A 122 2.09 -6.65 11.02
CA THR A 122 1.53 -5.39 10.52
C THR A 122 2.46 -4.64 9.57
N TYR A 123 3.72 -5.11 9.44
CA TYR A 123 4.88 -4.35 9.00
C TYR A 123 5.16 -3.13 9.90
N ARG A 124 6.40 -2.63 9.90
CA ARG A 124 6.82 -1.49 10.77
C ARG A 124 6.18 -0.17 10.38
N ARG A 125 5.69 -0.06 9.14
CA ARG A 125 4.94 1.11 8.65
C ARG A 125 4.11 0.74 7.44
N GLY A 126 3.03 1.46 7.24
CA GLY A 126 2.19 1.35 6.07
C GLY A 126 2.87 1.87 4.80
N GLY A 127 2.24 1.66 3.68
CA GLY A 127 2.71 2.12 2.38
C GLY A 127 3.44 1.07 1.57
N TYR A 128 4.03 1.51 0.47
CA TYR A 128 4.76 0.63 -0.43
C TYR A 128 6.22 0.54 -0.02
N GLY A 129 6.54 -0.53 0.67
CA GLY A 129 7.89 -0.88 1.07
C GLY A 129 8.04 -2.40 1.02
N ILE A 130 7.99 -2.99 -0.19
CA ILE A 130 7.94 -4.45 -0.37
C ILE A 130 9.14 -5.13 0.30
N THR A 131 10.35 -4.60 0.10
CA THR A 131 11.56 -5.15 0.74
C THR A 131 11.48 -5.04 2.25
N MET A 132 11.09 -3.87 2.78
CA MET A 132 10.91 -3.65 4.21
C MET A 132 9.87 -4.63 4.80
N ALA A 133 8.75 -4.82 4.12
CA ALA A 133 7.70 -5.74 4.57
C ALA A 133 8.14 -7.20 4.53
N ALA A 134 8.98 -7.58 3.54
CA ALA A 134 9.60 -8.91 3.47
C ALA A 134 10.58 -9.15 4.62
N GLU A 135 11.38 -8.15 4.99
CA GLU A 135 12.27 -8.18 6.16
C GLU A 135 11.48 -8.35 7.48
N ASP A 136 10.36 -7.63 7.63
CA ASP A 136 9.51 -7.73 8.82
C ASP A 136 8.83 -9.11 8.91
N THR A 137 8.45 -9.69 7.77
CA THR A 137 7.91 -11.05 7.69
C THR A 137 8.94 -12.08 8.12
N GLU A 138 10.20 -11.96 7.65
CA GLU A 138 11.28 -12.86 8.05
C GLU A 138 11.68 -12.68 9.51
N ARG A 139 11.66 -11.46 10.04
CA ARG A 139 11.91 -11.20 11.45
C ARG A 139 10.87 -11.88 12.33
N LEU A 140 9.58 -11.81 11.95
CA LEU A 140 8.53 -12.53 12.66
C LEU A 140 8.73 -14.06 12.58
N ARG A 141 9.17 -14.60 11.43
CA ARG A 141 9.50 -16.03 11.34
C ARG A 141 10.62 -16.40 12.32
N SER A 142 11.63 -15.57 12.44
CA SER A 142 12.74 -15.78 13.37
C SER A 142 12.26 -15.76 14.83
N ILE A 143 11.37 -14.81 15.18
CA ILE A 143 10.73 -14.77 16.50
C ILE A 143 9.92 -16.06 16.74
N PHE A 144 9.14 -16.51 15.75
CA PHE A 144 8.39 -17.76 15.86
C PHE A 144 9.30 -18.95 16.16
N VAL A 145 10.37 -19.11 15.39
CA VAL A 145 11.32 -20.22 15.54
C VAL A 145 12.01 -20.18 16.90
N GLN A 146 12.39 -19.01 17.37
CA GLN A 146 13.02 -18.83 18.67
C GLN A 146 12.13 -19.30 19.83
N HIS A 147 10.82 -19.05 19.77
CA HIS A 147 9.90 -19.31 20.90
C HIS A 147 9.12 -20.61 20.78
N PHE A 148 8.86 -21.10 19.57
CA PHE A 148 8.03 -22.29 19.33
C PHE A 148 8.77 -23.41 18.62
N GLY A 149 10.03 -23.17 18.23
CA GLY A 149 10.86 -24.07 17.45
C GLY A 149 10.53 -24.07 15.95
N PRO A 150 11.37 -24.67 15.13
CA PRO A 150 11.17 -24.71 13.66
C PRO A 150 9.97 -25.59 13.32
N ALA A 151 9.19 -25.17 12.33
CA ALA A 151 8.19 -25.99 11.69
C ALA A 151 8.85 -26.98 10.71
N ARG A 152 8.16 -28.12 10.44
CA ARG A 152 8.62 -29.05 9.39
C ARG A 152 8.51 -28.44 7.99
N ARG A 153 7.53 -27.55 7.79
CA ARG A 153 7.33 -26.78 6.56
C ARG A 153 6.94 -25.35 6.91
N THR A 154 7.52 -24.41 6.21
CA THR A 154 7.17 -22.99 6.31
C THR A 154 6.69 -22.50 4.95
N ILE A 155 5.45 -22.05 4.89
CA ILE A 155 4.80 -21.55 3.67
C ILE A 155 4.61 -20.03 3.79
N LEU A 156 5.10 -19.30 2.81
CA LEU A 156 4.74 -17.89 2.63
C LEU A 156 3.35 -17.80 2.00
N HIS A 157 2.46 -17.04 2.61
CA HIS A 157 1.15 -16.73 2.05
C HIS A 157 1.01 -15.22 1.92
N GLY A 158 0.63 -14.75 0.74
CA GLY A 158 0.39 -13.33 0.53
C GLY A 158 -0.77 -13.07 -0.42
N GLN A 159 -1.59 -12.06 -0.07
CA GLN A 159 -2.70 -11.63 -0.90
C GLN A 159 -2.45 -10.22 -1.41
N SER A 160 -2.75 -9.96 -2.70
CA SER A 160 -2.65 -8.63 -3.32
C SER A 160 -1.23 -8.06 -3.16
N TYR A 161 -1.06 -6.91 -2.53
CA TYR A 161 0.26 -6.36 -2.16
C TYR A 161 1.10 -7.35 -1.36
N GLY A 162 0.49 -8.07 -0.41
CA GLY A 162 1.15 -9.12 0.36
C GLY A 162 1.67 -10.27 -0.51
N GLY A 163 1.05 -10.53 -1.66
CA GLY A 163 1.59 -11.46 -2.65
C GLY A 163 2.94 -11.01 -3.21
N GLY A 164 3.10 -9.71 -3.50
CA GLY A 164 4.39 -9.13 -3.86
C GLY A 164 5.42 -9.20 -2.72
N VAL A 165 4.98 -8.99 -1.46
CA VAL A 165 5.85 -9.14 -0.28
C VAL A 165 6.30 -10.58 -0.09
N ALA A 166 5.39 -11.55 -0.16
CA ALA A 166 5.72 -12.97 -0.04
C ALA A 166 6.65 -13.45 -1.16
N SER A 167 6.42 -13.00 -2.39
CA SER A 167 7.31 -13.27 -3.52
C SER A 167 8.71 -12.70 -3.26
N LYS A 168 8.78 -11.44 -2.79
CA LYS A 168 10.05 -10.80 -2.47
C LYS A 168 10.78 -11.47 -1.31
N ALA A 169 10.07 -11.91 -0.27
CA ALA A 169 10.66 -12.68 0.82
C ALA A 169 11.25 -14.01 0.31
N ALA A 170 10.51 -14.72 -0.57
CA ALA A 170 11.01 -15.94 -1.19
C ALA A 170 12.30 -15.70 -2.00
N GLU A 171 12.37 -14.59 -2.75
CA GLU A 171 13.58 -14.23 -3.50
C GLU A 171 14.75 -13.87 -2.57
N LEU A 172 14.55 -13.00 -1.60
CA LEU A 172 15.59 -12.51 -0.70
C LEU A 172 16.18 -13.63 0.17
N TYR A 173 15.35 -14.57 0.57
CA TYR A 173 15.72 -15.64 1.47
C TYR A 173 15.73 -17.03 0.80
N ALA A 174 15.83 -17.08 -0.54
CA ALA A 174 15.91 -18.35 -1.28
C ALA A 174 17.12 -19.17 -0.86
N THR A 175 18.22 -18.50 -0.53
CA THR A 175 19.45 -19.11 -0.06
C THR A 175 20.00 -18.30 1.10
N VAL A 176 20.34 -18.96 2.19
CA VAL A 176 20.98 -18.37 3.37
C VAL A 176 22.27 -19.13 3.63
N ASP A 177 23.40 -18.44 3.65
CA ASP A 177 24.74 -19.02 3.83
C ASP A 177 25.03 -20.20 2.89
N GLY A 178 24.61 -20.08 1.62
CA GLY A 178 24.80 -21.11 0.60
C GLY A 178 23.91 -22.35 0.73
N ARG A 179 22.92 -22.34 1.64
CA ARG A 179 21.96 -23.41 1.85
C ARG A 179 20.55 -22.99 1.43
N PRO A 180 19.66 -23.92 1.10
CA PRO A 180 18.25 -23.61 0.87
C PRO A 180 17.69 -22.78 2.03
N GLY A 181 16.94 -21.73 1.68
CA GLY A 181 16.33 -20.81 2.64
C GLY A 181 15.21 -21.44 3.47
N PRO A 182 14.60 -20.64 4.35
CA PRO A 182 13.68 -21.16 5.36
C PRO A 182 12.25 -21.42 4.86
N TYR A 183 11.98 -21.15 3.60
CA TYR A 183 10.63 -21.27 3.03
C TYR A 183 10.53 -22.43 2.08
N ASP A 184 9.60 -23.36 2.35
CA ASP A 184 9.37 -24.57 1.57
C ASP A 184 8.39 -24.34 0.41
N GLY A 185 7.62 -23.25 0.44
CA GLY A 185 6.66 -22.92 -0.61
C GLY A 185 6.05 -21.55 -0.45
N VAL A 186 5.38 -21.10 -1.52
CA VAL A 186 4.75 -19.79 -1.60
C VAL A 186 3.34 -19.93 -2.16
N LEU A 187 2.34 -19.37 -1.49
CA LEU A 187 0.96 -19.27 -1.95
C LEU A 187 0.61 -17.80 -2.19
N LEU A 188 0.46 -17.43 -3.44
CA LEU A 188 0.22 -16.05 -3.86
C LEU A 188 -1.21 -15.90 -4.38
N THR A 189 -2.05 -15.20 -3.62
CA THR A 189 -3.45 -14.99 -3.98
C THR A 189 -3.64 -13.57 -4.52
N SER A 190 -3.92 -13.46 -5.84
CA SER A 190 -4.07 -12.18 -6.55
C SER A 190 -2.88 -11.22 -6.30
N GLY A 191 -1.66 -11.76 -6.32
CA GLY A 191 -0.44 -11.05 -5.96
C GLY A 191 -0.02 -10.00 -6.99
N VAL A 192 0.55 -8.88 -6.51
CA VAL A 192 1.18 -7.86 -7.35
C VAL A 192 2.60 -8.33 -7.70
N LEU A 193 2.70 -9.31 -8.61
CA LEU A 193 3.95 -10.03 -8.87
C LEU A 193 4.88 -9.33 -9.87
N GLY A 194 4.35 -8.48 -10.73
CA GLY A 194 5.15 -7.65 -11.65
C GLY A 194 5.91 -6.52 -10.95
N GLY A 195 5.79 -6.40 -9.62
CA GLY A 195 6.38 -5.33 -8.85
C GLY A 195 5.52 -4.06 -8.81
N GLY A 196 5.89 -3.13 -7.93
CA GLY A 196 5.14 -1.89 -7.72
C GLY A 196 5.14 -0.99 -8.95
N SER A 197 6.30 -0.79 -9.61
CA SER A 197 6.43 0.05 -10.79
C SER A 197 5.50 -0.40 -11.93
N VAL A 198 5.57 -1.66 -12.35
CA VAL A 198 4.71 -2.19 -13.43
C VAL A 198 3.22 -2.05 -13.09
N ALA A 199 2.85 -2.29 -11.82
CA ALA A 199 1.45 -2.14 -11.40
C ALA A 199 0.98 -0.68 -11.42
N TYR A 200 1.89 0.28 -11.27
CA TYR A 200 1.58 1.71 -11.34
C TYR A 200 1.62 2.24 -12.77
N ASP A 201 2.61 1.86 -13.56
CA ASP A 201 2.70 2.20 -14.98
C ASP A 201 1.42 1.75 -15.71
N PHE A 202 0.96 0.52 -15.46
CA PHE A 202 -0.34 0.04 -15.96
C PHE A 202 -1.52 0.97 -15.62
N ARG A 203 -1.55 1.55 -14.42
CA ARG A 203 -2.64 2.47 -14.04
C ARG A 203 -2.49 3.85 -14.67
N LEU A 204 -1.26 4.29 -14.90
CA LEU A 204 -1.00 5.48 -15.71
C LEU A 204 -1.45 5.26 -17.15
N ASP A 205 -1.10 4.12 -17.75
CA ASP A 205 -1.52 3.74 -19.10
C ASP A 205 -3.05 3.74 -19.24
N LEU A 206 -3.74 3.15 -18.25
CA LEU A 206 -5.21 3.19 -18.20
C LEU A 206 -5.75 4.63 -18.18
N ARG A 207 -5.12 5.53 -17.38
CA ARG A 207 -5.54 6.94 -17.34
C ARG A 207 -5.31 7.66 -18.64
N VAL A 208 -4.19 7.41 -19.29
CA VAL A 208 -3.85 7.99 -20.61
C VAL A 208 -4.85 7.52 -21.67
N VAL A 209 -5.04 6.23 -21.81
CA VAL A 209 -5.97 5.64 -22.80
C VAL A 209 -7.42 6.07 -22.52
N TYR A 210 -7.86 6.04 -21.26
CA TYR A 210 -9.19 6.49 -20.89
C TYR A 210 -9.40 7.99 -21.21
N GLN A 211 -8.44 8.85 -20.89
CA GLN A 211 -8.56 10.27 -21.17
C GLN A 211 -8.54 10.55 -22.68
N TRP A 212 -7.75 9.82 -23.45
CA TRP A 212 -7.76 9.93 -24.90
C TRP A 212 -9.12 9.57 -25.52
N VAL A 213 -9.74 8.49 -25.04
CA VAL A 213 -11.03 8.01 -25.54
C VAL A 213 -12.21 8.87 -25.06
N CYS A 214 -12.27 9.17 -23.76
CA CYS A 214 -13.46 9.75 -23.11
C CYS A 214 -13.39 11.26 -22.87
N GLN A 215 -12.20 11.83 -22.78
CA GLN A 215 -11.95 13.27 -22.57
C GLN A 215 -12.75 13.91 -21.43
N ASN A 216 -13.02 13.15 -20.36
CA ASN A 216 -13.90 13.57 -19.28
C ASN A 216 -13.34 13.38 -17.87
N HIS A 217 -12.01 13.10 -17.73
CA HIS A 217 -11.39 12.94 -16.44
C HIS A 217 -9.90 13.35 -16.44
N PRO A 218 -9.62 14.66 -16.41
CA PRO A 218 -10.53 15.81 -16.25
C PRO A 218 -11.32 16.13 -17.53
N LYS A 219 -12.45 16.82 -17.37
CA LYS A 219 -13.15 17.45 -18.50
C LYS A 219 -12.38 18.67 -18.99
N ALA A 220 -12.70 19.16 -20.21
CA ALA A 220 -12.03 20.30 -20.80
C ALA A 220 -12.23 21.61 -20.00
N ASP A 221 -13.37 21.75 -19.33
CA ASP A 221 -13.74 22.90 -18.49
C ASP A 221 -13.29 22.78 -17.03
N GLU A 222 -12.63 21.69 -16.66
CA GLU A 222 -12.07 21.48 -15.33
C GLU A 222 -10.57 21.83 -15.27
N PRO A 223 -10.01 22.11 -14.08
CA PRO A 223 -8.57 22.27 -13.91
C PRO A 223 -7.80 21.07 -14.45
N GLN A 224 -6.87 21.31 -15.37
CA GLN A 224 -6.04 20.27 -15.97
C GLN A 224 -4.88 19.93 -15.04
N TYR A 225 -4.49 18.66 -15.00
CA TYR A 225 -3.38 18.16 -14.20
C TYR A 225 -2.68 16.99 -14.89
N PRO A 226 -1.39 16.77 -14.64
CA PRO A 226 -0.69 15.59 -15.16
C PRO A 226 -1.35 14.29 -14.66
N LEU A 227 -1.69 13.38 -15.57
CA LEU A 227 -2.43 12.15 -15.22
C LEU A 227 -1.70 11.27 -14.22
N TRP A 228 -0.37 11.25 -14.23
CA TRP A 228 0.47 10.55 -13.26
C TRP A 228 0.35 11.09 -11.84
N ARG A 229 -0.01 12.35 -11.67
CA ARG A 229 -0.13 12.99 -10.36
C ARG A 229 -1.38 12.56 -9.61
N GLY A 230 -2.38 12.08 -10.33
CA GLY A 230 -3.70 11.80 -9.79
C GLY A 230 -4.54 13.06 -9.56
N LEU A 231 -5.69 12.90 -8.95
CA LEU A 231 -6.64 13.97 -8.70
C LEU A 231 -6.03 15.02 -7.75
N PRO A 232 -6.15 16.35 -8.02
CA PRO A 232 -5.74 17.39 -7.07
C PRO A 232 -6.41 17.20 -5.69
N MET A 233 -5.70 17.56 -4.62
CA MET A 233 -6.19 17.35 -3.24
C MET A 233 -7.46 18.14 -2.91
N ASP A 234 -7.64 19.29 -3.55
CA ASP A 234 -8.79 20.17 -3.40
C ASP A 234 -9.95 19.87 -4.37
N ALA A 235 -9.76 18.93 -5.29
CA ALA A 235 -10.78 18.54 -6.23
C ALA A 235 -12.01 17.93 -5.54
N LYS A 236 -13.20 18.30 -5.99
CA LYS A 236 -14.48 17.87 -5.42
C LYS A 236 -15.02 16.57 -6.02
N LEU A 237 -14.38 16.04 -7.05
CA LEU A 237 -14.84 14.81 -7.72
C LEU A 237 -14.99 13.65 -6.74
N THR A 238 -16.14 13.03 -6.75
CA THR A 238 -16.44 11.84 -5.96
C THR A 238 -16.28 10.55 -6.77
N ARG A 239 -16.20 9.40 -6.10
CA ARG A 239 -16.16 8.09 -6.76
C ARG A 239 -17.45 7.81 -7.55
N ALA A 240 -18.60 8.27 -7.05
CA ALA A 240 -19.88 8.14 -7.74
C ALA A 240 -19.89 8.95 -9.03
N GLU A 241 -19.45 10.20 -8.99
CA GLU A 241 -19.36 11.05 -10.18
C GLU A 241 -18.38 10.50 -11.22
N LEU A 242 -17.24 9.93 -10.78
CA LEU A 242 -16.36 9.25 -11.71
C LEU A 242 -17.03 8.05 -12.37
N ALA A 243 -17.78 7.24 -11.61
CA ALA A 243 -18.52 6.11 -12.17
C ALA A 243 -19.58 6.55 -13.19
N GLU A 244 -20.28 7.67 -12.94
CA GLU A 244 -21.23 8.26 -13.91
C GLU A 244 -20.51 8.74 -15.18
N ARG A 245 -19.34 9.37 -15.07
CA ARG A 245 -18.53 9.80 -16.25
C ARG A 245 -18.08 8.59 -17.08
N VAL A 246 -17.66 7.54 -16.41
CA VAL A 246 -17.23 6.30 -17.08
C VAL A 246 -18.43 5.66 -17.80
N ASP A 247 -19.57 5.56 -17.14
CA ASP A 247 -20.77 4.98 -17.73
C ASP A 247 -21.32 5.82 -18.90
N ALA A 248 -21.30 7.15 -18.77
CA ALA A 248 -21.71 8.04 -19.85
C ALA A 248 -20.87 7.82 -21.12
N CYS A 249 -19.54 7.65 -20.98
CA CYS A 249 -18.64 7.40 -22.09
C CYS A 249 -18.71 5.97 -22.67
N THR A 250 -18.86 4.98 -21.80
CA THR A 250 -18.63 3.57 -22.16
C THR A 250 -19.86 2.67 -22.05
N GLY A 251 -20.90 3.13 -21.34
CA GLY A 251 -22.09 2.32 -21.04
C GLY A 251 -21.76 1.06 -20.22
N VAL A 252 -20.64 1.03 -19.50
CA VAL A 252 -20.13 -0.18 -18.82
C VAL A 252 -21.13 -0.73 -17.78
N ARG A 253 -21.98 0.10 -17.21
CA ARG A 253 -23.03 -0.30 -16.27
C ARG A 253 -24.35 -0.71 -16.93
N LYS A 254 -24.45 -0.55 -18.26
CA LYS A 254 -25.64 -0.89 -19.04
C LYS A 254 -25.53 -2.30 -19.64
N PRO A 255 -26.64 -3.01 -19.78
CA PRO A 255 -26.69 -4.17 -20.65
C PRO A 255 -26.21 -3.84 -22.06
N VAL A 256 -25.49 -4.75 -22.71
CA VAL A 256 -24.88 -4.51 -24.04
C VAL A 256 -25.89 -3.99 -25.08
N ALA A 257 -27.13 -4.51 -25.05
CA ALA A 257 -28.18 -4.08 -25.96
C ALA A 257 -28.67 -2.63 -25.77
N GLN A 258 -28.39 -2.03 -24.62
CA GLN A 258 -28.78 -0.65 -24.29
C GLN A 258 -27.64 0.36 -24.53
N ARG A 259 -26.46 -0.10 -24.91
CA ARG A 259 -25.31 0.76 -25.22
C ARG A 259 -25.42 1.31 -26.61
N THR A 260 -25.10 2.60 -26.78
CA THR A 260 -24.94 3.18 -28.10
C THR A 260 -23.72 2.57 -28.81
N GLU A 261 -23.66 2.66 -30.13
CA GLU A 261 -22.50 2.19 -30.91
C GLU A 261 -21.19 2.92 -30.45
N GLN A 262 -21.28 4.21 -30.16
CA GLN A 262 -20.14 4.97 -29.64
C GLN A 262 -19.68 4.44 -28.26
N GLN A 263 -20.61 4.13 -27.36
CA GLN A 263 -20.28 3.52 -26.06
C GLN A 263 -19.60 2.17 -26.20
N LYS A 264 -20.09 1.35 -27.12
CA LYS A 264 -19.47 0.03 -27.44
C LYS A 264 -18.06 0.21 -28.00
N ALA A 265 -17.87 1.14 -28.94
CA ALA A 265 -16.57 1.41 -29.55
C ALA A 265 -15.57 1.95 -28.52
N ASN A 266 -15.98 2.92 -27.69
CA ASN A 266 -15.16 3.48 -26.62
C ASN A 266 -14.71 2.39 -25.61
N LEU A 267 -15.67 1.59 -25.15
CA LEU A 267 -15.40 0.51 -24.22
C LEU A 267 -14.45 -0.52 -24.81
N ALA A 268 -14.73 -0.96 -26.04
CA ALA A 268 -13.90 -1.93 -26.75
C ALA A 268 -12.45 -1.42 -26.92
N THR A 269 -12.28 -0.14 -27.29
CA THR A 269 -10.94 0.46 -27.40
C THR A 269 -10.20 0.40 -26.07
N ILE A 270 -10.80 0.85 -24.97
CA ILE A 270 -10.15 0.83 -23.65
C ILE A 270 -9.79 -0.61 -23.24
N LEU A 271 -10.72 -1.55 -23.38
CA LEU A 271 -10.49 -2.93 -22.93
C LEU A 271 -9.46 -3.66 -23.82
N ASN A 272 -9.45 -3.41 -25.12
CA ASN A 272 -8.50 -4.03 -26.04
C ASN A 272 -7.07 -3.52 -25.81
N VAL A 273 -6.91 -2.23 -25.56
CA VAL A 273 -5.59 -1.63 -25.32
C VAL A 273 -5.07 -2.00 -23.93
N ILE A 274 -5.89 -1.86 -22.90
CA ILE A 274 -5.48 -2.07 -21.50
C ILE A 274 -5.57 -3.53 -21.06
N ARG A 275 -6.36 -4.35 -21.75
CA ARG A 275 -6.53 -5.80 -21.52
C ARG A 275 -7.05 -6.14 -20.13
N ILE A 276 -8.08 -5.44 -19.69
CA ILE A 276 -8.77 -5.70 -18.43
C ILE A 276 -10.19 -6.24 -18.65
N PRO A 277 -10.75 -7.00 -17.70
CA PRO A 277 -12.16 -7.36 -17.72
C PRO A 277 -13.06 -6.13 -17.64
N GLU A 278 -14.15 -6.11 -18.42
CA GLU A 278 -15.11 -5.00 -18.44
C GLU A 278 -15.59 -4.58 -17.06
N GLY A 279 -16.00 -5.52 -16.21
CA GLY A 279 -16.52 -5.24 -14.87
C GLY A 279 -15.48 -4.63 -13.91
N SER A 280 -14.20 -4.61 -14.25
CA SER A 280 -13.14 -4.05 -13.42
C SER A 280 -12.79 -2.59 -13.77
N LEU A 281 -13.29 -2.03 -14.88
CA LEU A 281 -12.89 -0.72 -15.39
C LEU A 281 -13.06 0.41 -14.37
N ILE A 282 -14.25 0.53 -13.76
CA ILE A 282 -14.53 1.58 -12.76
C ILE A 282 -13.62 1.41 -11.54
N GLY A 283 -13.42 0.18 -11.08
CA GLY A 283 -12.54 -0.14 -9.96
C GLY A 283 -11.09 0.30 -10.22
N HIS A 284 -10.54 -0.05 -11.38
CA HIS A 284 -9.20 0.36 -11.77
C HIS A 284 -9.04 1.86 -11.92
N LEU A 285 -10.04 2.57 -12.49
CA LEU A 285 -10.03 4.03 -12.57
C LEU A 285 -10.10 4.70 -11.20
N ASN A 286 -10.89 4.16 -10.26
CA ASN A 286 -10.91 4.62 -8.88
C ASN A 286 -9.51 4.52 -8.25
N TRP A 287 -8.84 3.39 -8.42
CA TRP A 287 -7.49 3.18 -7.93
C TRP A 287 -6.48 4.14 -8.57
N ALA A 288 -6.53 4.27 -9.90
CA ALA A 288 -5.66 5.18 -10.64
C ALA A 288 -5.87 6.66 -10.27
N THR A 289 -7.06 7.02 -9.83
CA THR A 289 -7.38 8.42 -9.49
C THR A 289 -6.94 8.77 -8.07
N TRP A 290 -7.41 8.04 -7.05
CA TRP A 290 -7.19 8.41 -5.64
C TRP A 290 -5.91 7.82 -5.08
N LEU A 291 -5.55 6.59 -5.43
CA LEU A 291 -4.29 6.01 -4.97
C LEU A 291 -3.08 6.76 -5.55
N PHE A 292 -3.13 7.18 -6.80
CA PHE A 292 -2.08 8.01 -7.39
C PHE A 292 -1.93 9.33 -6.66
N ARG A 293 -3.05 10.00 -6.38
CA ARG A 293 -3.06 11.21 -5.58
C ARG A 293 -2.33 11.00 -4.26
N ASP A 294 -2.75 10.00 -3.49
CA ASP A 294 -2.22 9.75 -2.16
C ASP A 294 -0.75 9.31 -2.20
N LEU A 295 -0.38 8.46 -3.16
CA LEU A 295 0.99 8.02 -3.33
C LEU A 295 1.91 9.18 -3.73
N VAL A 296 1.58 9.92 -4.77
CA VAL A 296 2.43 10.98 -5.32
C VAL A 296 2.45 12.20 -4.40
N GLN A 297 1.28 12.65 -3.94
CA GLN A 297 1.16 13.93 -3.26
C GLN A 297 1.40 13.83 -1.75
N LEU A 298 1.16 12.68 -1.11
CA LEU A 298 1.35 12.52 0.33
C LEU A 298 2.62 11.72 0.69
N ARG A 299 3.10 10.83 -0.18
CA ARG A 299 4.19 9.91 0.15
C ARG A 299 5.49 10.21 -0.57
N LEU A 300 5.40 10.69 -1.80
CA LEU A 300 6.56 10.93 -2.65
C LEU A 300 6.85 12.42 -2.81
N ASP A 301 6.19 13.26 -2.04
CA ASP A 301 6.39 14.71 -2.07
C ASP A 301 6.33 15.30 -3.49
N GLY A 302 5.31 14.86 -4.25
CA GLY A 302 5.08 15.30 -5.63
C GLY A 302 6.02 14.74 -6.69
N ARG A 303 6.96 13.86 -6.33
CA ARG A 303 7.85 13.20 -7.30
C ARG A 303 7.09 12.17 -8.12
N ASN A 304 7.34 12.15 -9.44
CA ASN A 304 6.73 11.16 -10.33
C ASN A 304 7.46 9.80 -10.25
N PRO A 305 6.82 8.73 -9.74
CA PRO A 305 7.39 7.39 -9.69
C PRO A 305 7.03 6.54 -10.92
N PHE A 306 6.24 7.07 -11.85
CA PHE A 306 5.66 6.34 -12.96
C PHE A 306 6.24 6.78 -14.27
N GLY A 307 6.23 5.91 -15.28
CA GLY A 307 6.67 6.24 -16.61
C GLY A 307 5.89 5.50 -17.69
N ASN A 308 5.53 6.23 -18.73
CA ASN A 308 5.06 5.64 -19.97
C ASN A 308 5.88 6.13 -21.17
N VAL A 309 7.05 6.71 -20.91
CA VAL A 309 7.97 7.15 -21.96
C VAL A 309 8.42 5.94 -22.78
N GLY A 310 8.15 5.99 -24.08
CA GLY A 310 8.43 4.88 -24.99
C GLY A 310 7.38 3.77 -24.98
N ALA A 311 6.33 3.86 -24.18
CA ALA A 311 5.18 2.96 -24.27
C ALA A 311 4.55 3.06 -25.67
N ARG A 312 4.10 1.93 -26.18
CA ARG A 312 3.38 1.83 -27.46
C ARG A 312 2.07 1.12 -27.23
N TYR A 313 0.97 1.85 -27.41
CA TYR A 313 -0.37 1.34 -27.23
C TYR A 313 -0.86 0.73 -28.53
N GLN A 314 -1.53 -0.43 -28.43
CA GLN A 314 -2.07 -1.19 -29.57
C GLN A 314 -3.44 -1.74 -29.24
N GLY A 315 -4.32 -1.82 -30.22
CA GLY A 315 -5.66 -2.40 -30.07
C GLY A 315 -6.81 -1.40 -30.16
N SER A 316 -6.49 -0.12 -30.47
CA SER A 316 -7.49 0.87 -30.84
C SER A 316 -7.84 0.81 -32.32
N ALA A 317 -8.85 1.55 -32.77
CA ALA A 317 -9.17 1.71 -34.19
C ALA A 317 -8.10 2.54 -34.91
N ASP A 318 -7.36 3.39 -34.20
CA ASP A 318 -6.29 4.24 -34.73
C ASP A 318 -5.14 4.29 -33.71
N ASP A 319 -4.28 3.28 -33.75
CA ASP A 319 -3.11 3.19 -32.89
C ASP A 319 -2.08 4.30 -33.16
N ALA A 320 -2.05 4.84 -34.39
CA ALA A 320 -1.17 5.94 -34.74
C ALA A 320 -1.58 7.22 -33.99
N ALA A 321 -2.86 7.56 -34.00
CA ALA A 321 -3.39 8.72 -33.28
C ALA A 321 -3.27 8.55 -31.76
N LEU A 322 -3.46 7.32 -31.24
CA LEU A 322 -3.29 7.06 -29.79
C LEU A 322 -1.84 7.22 -29.33
N ASN A 323 -0.85 7.03 -30.19
CA ASN A 323 0.58 7.11 -29.87
C ASN A 323 1.25 8.42 -30.32
N ALA A 324 0.50 9.34 -30.94
CA ALA A 324 0.98 10.64 -31.38
C ALA A 324 1.06 11.63 -30.22
#